data_465ba9cc8bdc4e1101a927f05961527f
#
_entry.id   465ba9cc8bdc4e1101a927f05961527f
#
_cell.length_a   1.000
_cell.length_b   1.000
_cell.length_c   1.000
_cell.angle_alpha   90.00
_cell.angle_beta   90.00
_cell.angle_gamma   90.00
#
_symmetry.space_group_name_H-M   'P 1'
#
loop_
_entity.id
_entity.type
_entity.pdbx_description
1 polymer ?
#
loop_
_entity_poly.entity_id
_entity_poly.type
_entity_poly.pdbx_seq_one_letter_code
_entity_poly.pdbx_strand_id
1 'polypeptide(L)'
;AFKAKYDSPLFADRPSGSSLEGYVFGETYQFTGDATAKDVLRTVFDHMYKVVQKNDLVNKFKAQGLTLYQGLTMASIVERELGCEDKPTVERKNRCYQYQRGIAQVFIARYKKNMQLGSDVTFIYAADKAGVKPKVDIDSPYNTRKHTGLPPTPIATPGELSLKAVADPAPGDNLFFIAGDDGLIYFAKTDEEHKNNIDRYCQKLCSIV
;
A
#
# COMPACT_ATOMS: atom_id res chain seq x y z
N ALA A 1 1.20 27.32 -2.39
CA ALA A 1 0.64 26.76 -1.19
C ALA A 1 -0.89 26.70 -1.31
N PHE A 2 -1.44 25.52 -1.48
CA PHE A 2 -2.86 25.29 -1.65
C PHE A 2 -3.56 25.42 -0.30
N LYS A 3 -3.95 26.63 0.11
CA LYS A 3 -4.74 26.92 1.30
C LYS A 3 -6.26 27.02 1.03
N ALA A 4 -6.74 26.53 -0.11
CA ALA A 4 -8.17 26.45 -0.31
C ALA A 4 -8.68 25.21 0.48
N LYS A 5 -9.53 25.41 1.48
CA LYS A 5 -10.29 24.35 2.12
C LYS A 5 -11.07 23.59 1.05
N TYR A 6 -10.51 22.48 0.62
CA TYR A 6 -11.25 21.48 -0.14
C TYR A 6 -11.93 20.59 0.91
N ASP A 7 -13.21 20.86 1.14
CA ASP A 7 -14.00 20.15 2.15
C ASP A 7 -14.53 18.86 1.51
N SER A 8 -13.81 17.76 1.71
CA SER A 8 -14.21 16.46 1.22
C SER A 8 -14.09 15.43 2.35
N PRO A 9 -15.09 14.54 2.51
CA PRO A 9 -15.00 13.42 3.45
C PRO A 9 -13.80 12.52 3.22
N LEU A 10 -13.20 12.56 2.01
CA LEU A 10 -11.94 11.89 1.70
C LEU A 10 -10.81 12.22 2.67
N PHE A 11 -10.81 13.44 3.25
CA PHE A 11 -9.75 13.91 4.15
C PHE A 11 -10.14 13.92 5.63
N ALA A 12 -11.30 13.35 5.99
CA ALA A 12 -11.85 13.43 7.37
C ALA A 12 -10.85 12.94 8.42
N ASP A 13 -10.14 11.84 8.14
CA ASP A 13 -9.21 11.21 9.08
C ASP A 13 -7.74 11.59 8.83
N ARG A 14 -7.47 12.48 7.88
CA ARG A 14 -6.11 12.88 7.54
C ARG A 14 -5.49 13.74 8.63
N PRO A 15 -4.32 13.39 9.20
CA PRO A 15 -3.65 14.23 10.18
C PRO A 15 -3.33 15.62 9.63
N SER A 16 -3.51 16.64 10.46
CA SER A 16 -3.22 18.03 10.06
C SER A 16 -1.76 18.17 9.64
N GLY A 17 -1.54 18.82 8.49
CA GLY A 17 -0.18 19.04 7.95
C GLY A 17 0.44 17.84 7.22
N SER A 18 -0.21 16.66 7.19
CA SER A 18 0.31 15.52 6.43
C SER A 18 0.24 15.76 4.93
N SER A 19 1.08 15.05 4.17
CA SER A 19 1.12 15.05 2.70
C SER A 19 -0.24 14.66 2.10
N LEU A 20 -0.49 15.11 0.88
CA LEU A 20 -1.61 14.65 0.03
C LEU A 20 -1.23 13.41 -0.79
N GLU A 21 -0.06 12.85 -0.57
CA GLU A 21 0.37 11.60 -1.18
C GLU A 21 -0.61 10.47 -0.85
N GLY A 22 -0.92 9.62 -1.83
CA GLY A 22 -1.91 8.56 -1.69
C GLY A 22 -3.36 8.98 -1.95
N TYR A 23 -3.65 10.28 -2.09
CA TYR A 23 -5.00 10.79 -2.36
C TYR A 23 -5.27 11.10 -3.83
N VAL A 24 -4.24 11.16 -4.66
CA VAL A 24 -4.38 11.32 -6.11
C VAL A 24 -4.66 9.94 -6.70
N PHE A 25 -5.78 9.78 -7.41
CA PHE A 25 -6.05 8.51 -8.09
C PHE A 25 -5.34 8.49 -9.45
N GLY A 26 -4.61 7.42 -9.75
CA GLY A 26 -3.89 7.25 -11.01
C GLY A 26 -4.83 6.83 -12.13
N GLU A 27 -5.20 7.79 -12.99
CA GLU A 27 -6.07 7.58 -14.15
C GLU A 27 -5.73 8.60 -15.24
N THR A 28 -6.22 8.39 -16.45
CA THR A 28 -6.11 9.37 -17.53
C THR A 28 -7.21 10.41 -17.40
N TYR A 29 -6.82 11.67 -17.26
CA TYR A 29 -7.73 12.79 -17.13
C TYR A 29 -7.62 13.72 -18.33
N GLN A 30 -8.76 14.20 -18.82
CA GLN A 30 -8.83 15.23 -19.87
C GLN A 30 -9.19 16.58 -19.24
N PHE A 31 -8.44 17.61 -19.60
CA PHE A 31 -8.66 18.97 -19.15
C PHE A 31 -8.73 19.92 -20.34
N THR A 32 -9.48 21.01 -20.20
CA THR A 32 -9.45 22.14 -21.13
C THR A 32 -8.14 22.92 -20.97
N GLY A 33 -7.75 23.66 -22.02
CA GLY A 33 -6.47 24.40 -22.02
C GLY A 33 -6.37 25.51 -20.96
N ASP A 34 -7.48 25.92 -20.37
CA ASP A 34 -7.62 26.94 -19.31
C ASP A 34 -7.75 26.35 -17.90
N ALA A 35 -7.66 25.02 -17.77
CA ALA A 35 -7.78 24.36 -16.47
C ALA A 35 -6.68 24.81 -15.50
N THR A 36 -7.07 25.20 -14.31
CA THR A 36 -6.14 25.59 -13.25
C THR A 36 -5.61 24.36 -12.49
N ALA A 37 -4.48 24.49 -11.79
CA ALA A 37 -3.98 23.46 -10.87
C ALA A 37 -5.02 23.05 -9.82
N LYS A 38 -5.92 23.96 -9.43
CA LYS A 38 -7.02 23.68 -8.51
C LYS A 38 -8.06 22.75 -9.14
N ASP A 39 -8.38 22.94 -10.41
CA ASP A 39 -9.35 22.11 -11.13
C ASP A 39 -8.78 20.71 -11.32
N VAL A 40 -7.49 20.59 -11.66
CA VAL A 40 -6.78 19.30 -11.73
C VAL A 40 -6.85 18.56 -10.40
N LEU A 41 -6.46 19.20 -9.30
CA LEU A 41 -6.46 18.59 -7.98
C LEU A 41 -7.87 18.17 -7.52
N ARG A 42 -8.88 19.00 -7.77
CA ARG A 42 -10.27 18.63 -7.47
C ARG A 42 -10.70 17.39 -8.23
N THR A 43 -10.46 17.35 -9.53
CA THR A 43 -10.83 16.23 -10.39
C THR A 43 -10.23 14.92 -9.88
N VAL A 44 -8.93 14.91 -9.55
CA VAL A 44 -8.26 13.67 -9.09
C VAL A 44 -8.72 13.25 -7.69
N PHE A 45 -9.01 14.21 -6.79
CA PHE A 45 -9.54 13.88 -5.46
C PHE A 45 -11.00 13.42 -5.52
N ASP A 46 -11.83 14.05 -6.36
CA ASP A 46 -13.21 13.61 -6.59
C ASP A 46 -13.25 12.20 -7.16
N HIS A 47 -12.30 11.86 -8.04
CA HIS A 47 -12.19 10.49 -8.56
C HIS A 47 -11.80 9.51 -7.45
N MET A 48 -10.78 9.81 -6.65
CA MET A 48 -10.42 8.97 -5.50
C MET A 48 -11.62 8.79 -4.57
N TYR A 49 -12.39 9.85 -4.30
CA TYR A 49 -13.56 9.74 -3.45
C TYR A 49 -14.66 8.86 -4.06
N LYS A 50 -14.88 8.94 -5.37
CA LYS A 50 -15.79 8.02 -6.08
C LYS A 50 -15.33 6.56 -5.96
N VAL A 51 -14.03 6.28 -6.06
CA VAL A 51 -13.47 4.94 -5.84
C VAL A 51 -13.72 4.46 -4.41
N VAL A 52 -13.51 5.35 -3.42
CA VAL A 52 -13.79 5.07 -2.00
C VAL A 52 -15.27 4.72 -1.80
N GLN A 53 -16.20 5.50 -2.37
CA GLN A 53 -17.63 5.27 -2.25
C GLN A 53 -18.08 4.00 -2.99
N LYS A 54 -17.69 3.84 -4.26
CA LYS A 54 -18.02 2.68 -5.11
C LYS A 54 -17.69 1.35 -4.44
N ASN A 55 -16.57 1.29 -3.73
CA ASN A 55 -16.05 0.08 -3.11
C ASN A 55 -16.39 -0.03 -1.62
N ASP A 56 -17.14 0.94 -1.06
CA ASP A 56 -17.49 1.01 0.37
C ASP A 56 -16.24 0.92 1.29
N LEU A 57 -15.16 1.61 0.90
CA LEU A 57 -13.86 1.44 1.57
C LEU A 57 -13.88 1.92 3.02
N VAL A 58 -14.66 2.96 3.35
CA VAL A 58 -14.75 3.46 4.73
C VAL A 58 -15.23 2.37 5.69
N ASN A 59 -16.34 1.70 5.37
CA ASN A 59 -16.89 0.65 6.21
C ASN A 59 -16.01 -0.60 6.21
N LYS A 60 -15.48 -0.99 5.06
CA LYS A 60 -14.61 -2.17 4.94
C LYS A 60 -13.29 -1.99 5.66
N PHE A 61 -12.62 -0.83 5.56
CA PHE A 61 -11.43 -0.55 6.35
C PHE A 61 -11.72 -0.53 7.85
N LYS A 62 -12.86 0.06 8.26
CA LYS A 62 -13.30 0.01 9.64
C LYS A 62 -13.49 -1.42 10.15
N ALA A 63 -14.03 -2.32 9.33
CA ALA A 63 -14.14 -3.75 9.66
C ALA A 63 -12.77 -4.42 9.86
N GLN A 64 -11.70 -3.90 9.23
CA GLN A 64 -10.33 -4.33 9.48
C GLN A 64 -9.67 -3.64 10.69
N GLY A 65 -10.35 -2.67 11.32
CA GLY A 65 -9.82 -1.87 12.42
C GLY A 65 -8.97 -0.68 11.95
N LEU A 66 -9.20 -0.20 10.74
CA LEU A 66 -8.47 0.89 10.11
C LEU A 66 -9.39 2.09 9.85
N THR A 67 -8.88 3.31 10.02
CA THR A 67 -9.53 4.51 9.47
C THR A 67 -9.33 4.55 7.95
N LEU A 68 -10.03 5.45 7.25
CA LEU A 68 -9.81 5.65 5.81
C LEU A 68 -8.35 6.00 5.52
N TYR A 69 -7.76 6.90 6.31
CA TYR A 69 -6.35 7.28 6.16
C TYR A 69 -5.39 6.10 6.35
N GLN A 70 -5.62 5.27 7.36
CA GLN A 70 -4.81 4.08 7.63
C GLN A 70 -4.97 3.03 6.53
N GLY A 71 -6.19 2.85 6.02
CA GLY A 71 -6.46 1.96 4.89
C GLY A 71 -5.76 2.39 3.62
N LEU A 72 -5.78 3.69 3.28
CA LEU A 72 -5.01 4.26 2.16
C LEU A 72 -3.51 4.08 2.36
N THR A 73 -3.00 4.30 3.57
CA THR A 73 -1.58 4.12 3.90
C THR A 73 -1.16 2.65 3.73
N MET A 74 -1.93 1.71 4.25
CA MET A 74 -1.65 0.29 4.08
C MET A 74 -1.75 -0.16 2.62
N ALA A 75 -2.75 0.32 1.88
CA ALA A 75 -2.91 0.02 0.47
C ALA A 75 -1.74 0.55 -0.38
N SER A 76 -1.15 1.68 -0.01
CA SER A 76 0.05 2.21 -0.68
C SER A 76 1.29 1.32 -0.49
N ILE A 77 1.39 0.63 0.65
CA ILE A 77 2.45 -0.37 0.88
C ILE A 77 2.19 -1.60 0.01
N VAL A 78 0.96 -2.14 0.04
CA VAL A 78 0.57 -3.30 -0.79
C VAL A 78 0.80 -3.02 -2.28
N GLU A 79 0.49 -1.80 -2.76
CA GLU A 79 0.73 -1.38 -4.13
C GLU A 79 2.21 -1.43 -4.50
N ARG A 80 3.08 -0.96 -3.60
CA ARG A 80 4.53 -0.95 -3.84
C ARG A 80 5.17 -2.34 -3.70
N GLU A 81 4.59 -3.23 -2.89
CA GLU A 81 5.02 -4.63 -2.84
C GLU A 81 4.68 -5.38 -4.13
N LEU A 82 3.49 -5.16 -4.65
CA LEU A 82 3.01 -5.85 -5.85
C LEU A 82 1.95 -5.04 -6.59
N GLY A 83 2.35 -4.26 -7.60
CA GLY A 83 1.43 -3.55 -8.49
C GLY A 83 0.72 -4.50 -9.45
N CYS A 84 -0.59 -4.36 -9.59
CA CYS A 84 -1.41 -5.27 -10.39
C CYS A 84 -2.15 -4.60 -11.55
N GLU A 85 -2.21 -3.28 -11.61
CA GLU A 85 -3.05 -2.57 -12.58
C GLU A 85 -2.55 -2.73 -14.03
N ASP A 86 -1.25 -2.86 -14.23
CA ASP A 86 -0.57 -2.95 -15.52
C ASP A 86 -0.39 -4.37 -16.06
N LYS A 87 -0.99 -5.39 -15.41
CA LYS A 87 -0.83 -6.78 -15.86
C LYS A 87 -1.52 -7.01 -17.21
N PRO A 88 -0.83 -7.68 -18.16
CA PRO A 88 -1.24 -7.72 -19.57
C PRO A 88 -2.48 -8.56 -19.85
N THR A 89 -2.88 -9.45 -18.95
CA THR A 89 -4.06 -10.30 -19.11
C THR A 89 -4.94 -10.30 -17.88
N VAL A 90 -6.24 -10.53 -18.06
CA VAL A 90 -7.23 -10.62 -16.98
C VAL A 90 -6.84 -11.72 -15.98
N GLU A 91 -6.35 -12.86 -16.47
CA GLU A 91 -5.90 -13.96 -15.61
C GLU A 91 -4.71 -13.55 -14.72
N ARG A 92 -3.69 -12.92 -15.31
CA ARG A 92 -2.53 -12.42 -14.55
C ARG A 92 -2.93 -11.33 -13.57
N LYS A 93 -3.82 -10.43 -13.97
CA LYS A 93 -4.37 -9.38 -13.08
C LYS A 93 -5.14 -10.01 -11.90
N ASN A 94 -5.99 -11.00 -12.16
CA ASN A 94 -6.73 -11.70 -11.11
C ASN A 94 -5.81 -12.46 -10.15
N ARG A 95 -4.81 -13.18 -10.65
CA ARG A 95 -3.82 -13.85 -9.80
C ARG A 95 -3.02 -12.87 -8.96
N CYS A 96 -2.56 -11.78 -9.56
CA CYS A 96 -1.86 -10.70 -8.87
C CYS A 96 -2.74 -10.12 -7.75
N TYR A 97 -4.02 -9.88 -8.01
CA TYR A 97 -4.97 -9.39 -7.00
C TYR A 97 -5.13 -10.37 -5.83
N GLN A 98 -5.17 -11.68 -6.07
CA GLN A 98 -5.21 -12.66 -4.97
C GLN A 98 -3.93 -12.60 -4.12
N TYR A 99 -2.78 -12.37 -4.72
CA TYR A 99 -1.53 -12.13 -3.97
C TYR A 99 -1.59 -10.83 -3.16
N GLN A 100 -2.09 -9.73 -3.72
CA GLN A 100 -2.30 -8.50 -2.95
C GLN A 100 -3.21 -8.72 -1.74
N ARG A 101 -4.29 -9.51 -1.88
CA ARG A 101 -5.17 -9.87 -0.75
C ARG A 101 -4.42 -10.65 0.33
N GLY A 102 -3.53 -11.58 -0.05
CA GLY A 102 -2.68 -12.31 0.88
C GLY A 102 -1.67 -11.41 1.60
N ILE A 103 -0.99 -10.51 0.85
CA ILE A 103 -0.06 -9.52 1.41
C ILE A 103 -0.79 -8.59 2.39
N ALA A 104 -1.98 -8.10 2.02
CA ALA A 104 -2.81 -7.28 2.89
C ALA A 104 -3.21 -8.04 4.17
N GLN A 105 -3.53 -9.33 4.07
CA GLN A 105 -3.82 -10.18 5.23
C GLN A 105 -2.62 -10.24 6.19
N VAL A 106 -1.41 -10.45 5.67
CA VAL A 106 -0.18 -10.47 6.50
C VAL A 106 0.04 -9.13 7.19
N PHE A 107 -0.05 -8.02 6.47
CA PHE A 107 0.15 -6.69 7.06
C PHE A 107 -0.91 -6.35 8.11
N ILE A 108 -2.19 -6.66 7.87
CA ILE A 108 -3.27 -6.46 8.85
C ILE A 108 -3.03 -7.33 10.08
N ALA A 109 -2.62 -8.60 9.92
CA ALA A 109 -2.33 -9.49 11.03
C ALA A 109 -1.16 -8.98 11.89
N ARG A 110 -0.06 -8.54 11.25
CA ARG A 110 1.08 -7.92 11.94
C ARG A 110 0.69 -6.62 12.65
N TYR A 111 -0.06 -5.74 11.97
CA TYR A 111 -0.55 -4.49 12.54
C TYR A 111 -1.37 -4.72 13.80
N LYS A 112 -2.36 -5.64 13.76
CA LYS A 112 -3.21 -6.01 14.91
C LYS A 112 -2.41 -6.61 16.07
N LYS A 113 -1.30 -7.27 15.78
CA LYS A 113 -0.38 -7.86 16.79
C LYS A 113 0.69 -6.89 17.28
N ASN A 114 0.68 -5.63 16.83
CA ASN A 114 1.74 -4.63 17.08
C ASN A 114 3.14 -5.12 16.68
N MET A 115 3.21 -5.92 15.63
CA MET A 115 4.47 -6.35 15.01
C MET A 115 4.94 -5.29 13.99
N GLN A 116 6.24 -5.25 13.73
CA GLN A 116 6.80 -4.52 12.60
C GLN A 116 6.22 -5.06 11.30
N LEU A 117 5.78 -4.18 10.37
CA LEU A 117 5.29 -4.65 9.07
C LEU A 117 6.42 -5.30 8.26
N GLY A 118 7.66 -4.81 8.42
CA GLY A 118 8.85 -5.42 7.84
C GLY A 118 8.93 -5.31 6.32
N SER A 119 8.32 -4.28 5.75
CA SER A 119 8.24 -4.05 4.31
C SER A 119 9.42 -3.24 3.81
N ASP A 120 10.14 -3.75 2.80
CA ASP A 120 11.33 -3.10 2.25
C ASP A 120 11.00 -1.83 1.49
N VAL A 121 9.86 -1.79 0.81
CA VAL A 121 9.44 -0.61 0.05
C VAL A 121 9.28 0.63 0.94
N THR A 122 9.13 0.45 2.26
CA THR A 122 8.98 1.54 3.21
C THR A 122 10.32 2.20 3.55
N PHE A 123 11.42 1.45 3.72
CA PHE A 123 12.73 2.05 3.91
C PHE A 123 13.32 2.59 2.59
N ILE A 124 12.99 1.96 1.46
CA ILE A 124 13.34 2.48 0.13
C ILE A 124 12.69 3.85 -0.07
N TYR A 125 11.39 3.98 0.22
CA TYR A 125 10.70 5.28 0.18
C TYR A 125 11.34 6.31 1.11
N ALA A 126 11.73 5.91 2.32
CA ALA A 126 12.41 6.79 3.27
C ALA A 126 13.72 7.33 2.69
N ALA A 127 14.51 6.47 2.04
CA ALA A 127 15.78 6.83 1.42
C ALA A 127 15.56 7.76 0.21
N ASP A 128 14.59 7.45 -0.66
CA ASP A 128 14.23 8.29 -1.81
C ASP A 128 13.84 9.70 -1.34
N LYS A 129 13.00 9.78 -0.30
CA LYS A 129 12.57 11.04 0.30
C LYS A 129 13.71 11.85 0.90
N ALA A 130 14.71 11.18 1.44
CA ALA A 130 15.93 11.80 2.01
C ALA A 130 17.01 12.09 0.96
N GLY A 131 16.86 11.61 -0.28
CA GLY A 131 17.87 11.75 -1.34
C GLY A 131 19.15 10.94 -1.07
N VAL A 132 19.03 9.78 -0.39
CA VAL A 132 20.18 8.92 -0.03
C VAL A 132 19.97 7.51 -0.59
N LYS A 133 21.06 6.71 -0.60
CA LYS A 133 20.96 5.31 -1.00
C LYS A 133 20.11 4.51 0.03
N PRO A 134 19.24 3.59 -0.40
CA PRO A 134 18.46 2.75 0.49
C PRO A 134 19.38 1.91 1.39
N LYS A 135 19.06 1.89 2.69
CA LYS A 135 19.68 1.02 3.70
C LYS A 135 18.60 0.50 4.63
N VAL A 136 18.66 -0.78 4.94
CA VAL A 136 17.67 -1.46 5.82
C VAL A 136 17.57 -0.79 7.19
N ASP A 137 18.69 -0.24 7.69
CA ASP A 137 18.82 0.39 9.01
C ASP A 137 18.59 1.91 9.01
N ILE A 138 18.15 2.49 7.88
CA ILE A 138 17.88 3.94 7.82
C ILE A 138 16.97 4.38 8.97
N ASP A 139 17.38 5.43 9.69
CA ASP A 139 16.57 5.99 10.78
C ASP A 139 15.51 6.93 10.22
N SER A 140 14.30 6.40 10.09
CA SER A 140 13.17 7.14 9.53
C SER A 140 11.86 6.57 10.08
N PRO A 141 10.86 7.42 10.41
CA PRO A 141 9.55 6.95 10.84
C PRO A 141 8.80 6.16 9.75
N TYR A 142 9.26 6.20 8.50
CA TYR A 142 8.74 5.37 7.42
C TYR A 142 9.28 3.94 7.45
N ASN A 143 10.42 3.67 8.10
CA ASN A 143 11.06 2.35 8.09
C ASN A 143 10.31 1.36 8.98
N THR A 144 9.42 0.56 8.38
CA THR A 144 8.63 -0.44 9.09
C THR A 144 9.41 -1.70 9.49
N ARG A 145 10.71 -1.79 9.17
CA ARG A 145 11.63 -2.78 9.75
C ARG A 145 12.19 -2.34 11.11
N LYS A 146 12.11 -1.05 11.44
CA LYS A 146 12.58 -0.48 12.72
C LYS A 146 11.42 -0.09 13.64
N HIS A 147 10.30 0.35 13.06
CA HIS A 147 9.15 0.86 13.80
C HIS A 147 7.92 -0.03 13.60
N THR A 148 7.12 -0.21 14.65
CA THR A 148 5.81 -0.86 14.57
C THR A 148 4.75 0.12 14.07
N GLY A 149 3.65 -0.41 13.58
CA GLY A 149 2.55 0.39 13.04
C GLY A 149 2.74 0.77 11.58
N LEU A 150 1.90 1.71 11.12
CA LEU A 150 1.94 2.24 9.77
C LEU A 150 2.92 3.41 9.67
N PRO A 151 3.53 3.65 8.50
CA PRO A 151 4.30 4.86 8.26
C PRO A 151 3.40 6.11 8.40
N PRO A 152 4.00 7.30 8.61
CA PRO A 152 3.26 8.54 8.89
C PRO A 152 2.30 8.96 7.78
N THR A 153 2.57 8.59 6.54
CA THR A 153 1.73 8.90 5.37
C THR A 153 1.74 7.72 4.40
N PRO A 154 0.81 7.67 3.43
CA PRO A 154 0.97 6.81 2.27
C PRO A 154 2.33 7.01 1.61
N ILE A 155 2.88 5.97 1.00
CA ILE A 155 4.20 5.96 0.34
C ILE A 155 4.10 5.84 -1.19
N ALA A 156 2.89 5.78 -1.70
CA ALA A 156 2.54 5.79 -3.12
C ALA A 156 1.06 6.11 -3.29
N THR A 157 0.63 6.32 -4.52
CA THR A 157 -0.78 6.30 -4.88
C THR A 157 -1.25 4.85 -5.02
N PRO A 158 -2.20 4.38 -4.19
CA PRO A 158 -2.74 3.03 -4.32
C PRO A 158 -3.70 2.93 -5.51
N GLY A 159 -3.62 1.85 -6.28
CA GLY A 159 -4.60 1.50 -7.30
C GLY A 159 -5.89 0.91 -6.71
N GLU A 160 -6.95 0.76 -7.53
CA GLU A 160 -8.24 0.23 -7.05
C GLU A 160 -8.09 -1.21 -6.50
N LEU A 161 -7.19 -2.03 -7.07
CA LEU A 161 -7.00 -3.40 -6.61
C LEU A 161 -6.33 -3.47 -5.24
N SER A 162 -5.29 -2.68 -4.98
CA SER A 162 -4.64 -2.64 -3.67
C SER A 162 -5.56 -2.08 -2.59
N LEU A 163 -6.39 -1.08 -2.91
CA LEU A 163 -7.43 -0.57 -2.02
C LEU A 163 -8.45 -1.67 -1.65
N LYS A 164 -8.92 -2.42 -2.65
CA LYS A 164 -9.84 -3.54 -2.45
C LYS A 164 -9.20 -4.71 -1.70
N ALA A 165 -7.91 -4.97 -1.92
CA ALA A 165 -7.18 -6.02 -1.22
C ALA A 165 -7.08 -5.76 0.29
N VAL A 166 -6.85 -4.51 0.69
CA VAL A 166 -6.87 -4.12 2.11
C VAL A 166 -8.29 -4.10 2.68
N ALA A 167 -9.29 -3.71 1.88
CA ALA A 167 -10.69 -3.68 2.29
C ALA A 167 -11.29 -5.10 2.48
N ASP A 168 -10.82 -6.05 1.69
CA ASP A 168 -11.25 -7.45 1.70
C ASP A 168 -10.01 -8.37 1.57
N PRO A 169 -9.20 -8.50 2.64
CA PRO A 169 -8.01 -9.33 2.64
C PRO A 169 -8.36 -10.81 2.46
N ALA A 170 -7.40 -11.61 2.01
CA ALA A 170 -7.58 -13.05 1.98
C ALA A 170 -7.86 -13.60 3.40
N PRO A 171 -8.68 -14.64 3.54
CA PRO A 171 -8.81 -15.31 4.82
C PRO A 171 -7.48 -15.98 5.21
N GLY A 172 -7.15 -15.99 6.50
CA GLY A 172 -5.95 -16.65 7.00
C GLY A 172 -5.31 -15.91 8.18
N ASP A 173 -4.20 -16.47 8.63
CA ASP A 173 -3.43 -16.01 9.78
C ASP A 173 -1.91 -16.00 9.50
N ASN A 174 -1.54 -15.92 8.21
CA ASN A 174 -0.14 -15.82 7.82
C ASN A 174 0.50 -14.54 8.40
N LEU A 175 1.76 -14.66 8.78
CA LEU A 175 2.56 -13.55 9.30
C LEU A 175 3.75 -13.22 8.40
N PHE A 176 4.00 -14.03 7.39
CA PHE A 176 5.13 -13.89 6.49
C PHE A 176 4.71 -14.13 5.04
N PHE A 177 5.42 -13.50 4.13
CA PHE A 177 5.36 -13.83 2.70
C PHE A 177 6.72 -13.57 2.05
N ILE A 178 6.94 -14.18 0.90
CA ILE A 178 8.12 -13.96 0.07
C ILE A 178 7.79 -14.16 -1.40
N ALA A 179 8.42 -13.37 -2.27
CA ALA A 179 8.41 -13.60 -3.71
C ALA A 179 9.44 -14.67 -4.07
N GLY A 180 9.01 -15.73 -4.72
CA GLY A 180 9.90 -16.78 -5.22
C GLY A 180 10.58 -16.40 -6.53
N ASP A 181 11.68 -17.10 -6.85
CA ASP A 181 12.41 -16.97 -8.11
C ASP A 181 11.54 -17.33 -9.34
N ASP A 182 10.44 -18.03 -9.13
CA ASP A 182 9.42 -18.39 -10.12
C ASP A 182 8.34 -17.31 -10.30
N GLY A 183 8.44 -16.19 -9.56
CA GLY A 183 7.48 -15.08 -9.58
C GLY A 183 6.16 -15.36 -8.87
N LEU A 184 6.08 -16.42 -8.06
CA LEU A 184 4.94 -16.70 -7.20
C LEU A 184 5.16 -16.11 -5.80
N ILE A 185 4.06 -15.88 -5.06
CA ILE A 185 4.14 -15.41 -3.67
C ILE A 185 3.83 -16.58 -2.74
N TYR A 186 4.72 -16.83 -1.81
CA TYR A 186 4.62 -17.90 -0.81
C TYR A 186 4.34 -17.29 0.56
N PHE A 187 3.28 -17.77 1.21
CA PHE A 187 2.86 -17.29 2.52
C PHE A 187 3.25 -18.31 3.60
N ALA A 188 3.46 -17.81 4.83
CA ALA A 188 3.80 -18.65 5.98
C ALA A 188 3.23 -18.08 7.29
N LYS A 189 2.92 -18.96 8.23
CA LYS A 189 2.42 -18.59 9.57
C LYS A 189 3.55 -18.41 10.56
N THR A 190 4.61 -19.17 10.42
CA THR A 190 5.76 -19.21 11.34
C THR A 190 7.03 -18.79 10.64
N ASP A 191 8.03 -18.37 11.42
CA ASP A 191 9.37 -18.04 10.93
C ASP A 191 10.05 -19.29 10.33
N GLU A 192 9.82 -20.48 10.89
CA GLU A 192 10.35 -21.72 10.35
C GLU A 192 9.79 -22.03 8.97
N GLU A 193 8.46 -21.92 8.78
CA GLU A 193 7.84 -22.07 7.46
C GLU A 193 8.36 -21.02 6.47
N HIS A 194 8.57 -19.78 6.94
CA HIS A 194 9.10 -18.72 6.11
C HIS A 194 10.53 -19.01 5.64
N LYS A 195 11.41 -19.45 6.54
CA LYS A 195 12.76 -19.90 6.20
C LYS A 195 12.77 -21.06 5.20
N ASN A 196 11.90 -22.04 5.41
CA ASN A 196 11.73 -23.14 4.47
C ASN A 196 11.27 -22.65 3.07
N ASN A 197 10.41 -21.65 3.01
CA ASN A 197 9.99 -21.04 1.74
C ASN A 197 11.16 -20.29 1.07
N ILE A 198 11.98 -19.57 1.83
CA ILE A 198 13.19 -18.91 1.32
C ILE A 198 14.13 -19.96 0.70
N ASP A 199 14.45 -21.01 1.43
CA ASP A 199 15.38 -22.04 1.00
C ASP A 199 14.91 -22.77 -0.26
N ARG A 200 13.60 -22.95 -0.43
CA ARG A 200 13.01 -23.67 -1.55
C ARG A 200 12.78 -22.82 -2.79
N TYR A 201 12.37 -21.56 -2.60
CA TYR A 201 11.77 -20.76 -3.68
C TYR A 201 12.45 -19.43 -3.93
N CYS A 202 13.37 -18.96 -3.06
CA CYS A 202 13.98 -17.64 -3.16
C CYS A 202 15.51 -17.68 -3.02
N GLN A 203 16.18 -18.53 -3.82
CA GLN A 203 17.63 -18.67 -3.72
C GLN A 203 18.41 -17.55 -4.43
N LYS A 204 17.87 -17.05 -5.56
CA LYS A 204 18.50 -15.98 -6.34
C LYS A 204 18.12 -14.60 -5.82
N LEU A 205 16.82 -14.32 -5.73
CA LEU A 205 16.34 -13.01 -5.29
C LEU A 205 16.76 -12.69 -3.85
N CYS A 206 16.73 -13.68 -2.96
CA CYS A 206 17.08 -13.49 -1.55
C CYS A 206 18.59 -13.48 -1.26
N SER A 207 19.44 -13.84 -2.20
CA SER A 207 20.90 -13.75 -2.06
C SER A 207 21.45 -12.34 -2.39
N ILE A 208 20.60 -11.44 -2.89
CA ILE A 208 20.99 -10.10 -3.36
C ILE A 208 20.77 -9.04 -2.23
N VAL A 209 20.16 -9.44 -1.10
CA VAL A 209 19.79 -8.55 0.02
C VAL A 209 20.84 -8.61 1.13
#